data_626cd30c5ab220e083c1eb68817f3111
#
_entry.id   626cd30c5ab220e083c1eb68817f3111
#
_cell.length_a   1.000
_cell.length_b   1.000
_cell.length_c   1.000
_cell.angle_alpha   90.00
_cell.angle_beta   90.00
_cell.angle_gamma   90.00
#
_symmetry.space_group_name_H-M   'P 1'
#
loop_
_entity.id
_entity.type
_entity.pdbx_description
1 polymer ?
#
loop_
_entity_poly.entity_id
_entity_poly.type
_entity_poly.pdbx_seq_one_letter_code
_entity_poly.pdbx_strand_id
1 'polypeptide(L)'
;MKITNNGRLVVISTERSEWRNLYMTKNTELIVLHTTKFGENSLVVHTLSKEYGRRSFLLRGVGKKSGMSLFLPLTLLEGDVTESSKSTLYTIKGLVSRHPLMGIRNSIYKNTMTMFLAEVMFRVLKEGVYEQGMYEWCEKNILLLDAIQTDFSNFHIRFLLELAVQLGFRPETTDLMPFVGDHYPIVQQFMSLPFAESMLVPLNGSVRNEIAEEILRYIEFHTDSAVNINSLKVLRELFA
;
A
#
# COMPACT_ATOMS: atom_id res chain seq x y z
N MET A 1 2.66 -47.37 -3.48
CA MET A 1 3.66 -48.40 -3.83
C MET A 1 3.33 -49.64 -3.01
N LYS A 2 3.02 -50.78 -3.64
CA LYS A 2 2.69 -52.03 -2.96
C LYS A 2 3.97 -52.86 -2.86
N ILE A 3 4.42 -53.18 -1.66
CA ILE A 3 5.56 -54.06 -1.46
C ILE A 3 5.01 -55.28 -0.71
N THR A 4 5.19 -56.49 -1.27
CA THR A 4 4.84 -57.74 -0.62
C THR A 4 6.07 -58.31 0.07
N ASN A 5 5.98 -58.53 1.36
CA ASN A 5 6.93 -59.32 2.12
C ASN A 5 6.16 -60.38 2.87
N ASN A 6 6.48 -61.68 2.67
CA ASN A 6 5.89 -62.86 3.32
C ASN A 6 4.35 -62.94 3.27
N GLY A 7 3.71 -62.73 2.14
CA GLY A 7 2.31 -63.09 1.96
C GLY A 7 1.28 -62.26 2.74
N ARG A 8 1.68 -61.17 3.41
CA ARG A 8 0.77 -60.20 4.02
C ARG A 8 0.85 -58.87 3.34
N LEU A 9 -0.31 -58.36 2.89
CA LEU A 9 -0.46 -57.02 2.36
C LEU A 9 -0.30 -56.01 3.49
N VAL A 10 0.81 -55.31 3.55
CA VAL A 10 0.96 -54.15 4.43
C VAL A 10 0.59 -52.90 3.60
N VAL A 11 -0.59 -52.38 3.84
CA VAL A 11 -1.00 -51.06 3.32
C VAL A 11 -0.35 -50.04 4.23
N ILE A 12 0.78 -49.47 3.80
CA ILE A 12 1.35 -48.30 4.45
C ILE A 12 0.48 -47.14 4.02
N SER A 13 -0.35 -46.62 4.94
CA SER A 13 -1.15 -45.41 4.72
C SER A 13 -0.25 -44.21 4.80
N THR A 14 0.46 -43.95 3.73
CA THR A 14 1.23 -42.69 3.50
C THR A 14 0.34 -41.51 3.09
N GLU A 15 -0.97 -41.75 2.89
CA GLU A 15 -1.87 -40.76 2.31
C GLU A 15 -2.29 -39.61 3.23
N ARG A 16 -2.09 -39.68 4.54
CA ARG A 16 -2.48 -38.58 5.45
C ARG A 16 -1.41 -37.50 5.64
N SER A 17 -0.16 -37.76 5.31
CA SER A 17 0.92 -36.76 5.41
C SER A 17 1.12 -35.93 4.15
N GLU A 18 0.79 -36.50 2.99
CA GLU A 18 0.95 -35.79 1.70
C GLU A 18 -0.11 -34.72 1.43
N TRP A 19 -1.31 -34.88 1.97
CA TRP A 19 -2.38 -33.88 1.85
C TRP A 19 -2.20 -32.65 2.76
N ARG A 20 -1.27 -32.68 3.71
CA ARG A 20 -0.92 -31.52 4.55
C ARG A 20 -0.03 -30.50 3.84
N ASN A 21 0.62 -30.86 2.76
CA ASN A 21 1.54 -29.99 2.00
C ASN A 21 0.89 -29.18 0.87
N LEU A 22 -0.43 -29.18 0.75
CA LEU A 22 -1.16 -28.39 -0.25
C LEU A 22 -1.34 -26.90 0.14
N TYR A 23 -0.92 -26.52 1.35
CA TYR A 23 -0.92 -25.13 1.79
C TYR A 23 0.52 -24.66 1.97
N MET A 24 1.08 -24.05 0.93
CA MET A 24 2.37 -23.36 1.07
C MET A 24 2.14 -22.14 1.95
N THR A 25 2.73 -22.14 3.13
CA THR A 25 2.80 -20.95 3.99
C THR A 25 4.10 -20.23 3.67
N LYS A 26 3.99 -18.95 3.31
CA LYS A 26 5.14 -18.09 2.99
C LYS A 26 5.06 -16.82 3.84
N ASN A 27 6.16 -16.48 4.51
CA ASN A 27 6.28 -15.19 5.16
C ASN A 27 6.42 -14.09 4.11
N THR A 28 5.73 -12.97 4.28
CA THR A 28 5.76 -11.84 3.36
C THR A 28 5.68 -10.51 4.11
N GLU A 29 6.29 -9.50 3.51
CA GLU A 29 6.23 -8.12 3.97
C GLU A 29 5.05 -7.40 3.31
N LEU A 30 4.38 -6.54 4.07
CA LEU A 30 3.10 -5.94 3.71
C LEU A 30 3.04 -4.47 4.10
N ILE A 31 2.40 -3.67 3.28
CA ILE A 31 2.01 -2.29 3.58
C ILE A 31 0.48 -2.24 3.62
N VAL A 32 -0.10 -1.79 4.73
CA VAL A 32 -1.56 -1.69 4.89
C VAL A 32 -2.08 -0.51 4.07
N LEU A 33 -3.00 -0.77 3.15
CA LEU A 33 -3.67 0.27 2.37
C LEU A 33 -5.07 0.56 2.89
N HIS A 34 -5.85 -0.48 3.19
CA HIS A 34 -7.22 -0.35 3.68
C HIS A 34 -7.63 -1.59 4.45
N THR A 35 -8.66 -1.48 5.30
CA THR A 35 -9.24 -2.63 5.99
C THR A 35 -10.76 -2.64 5.87
N THR A 36 -11.33 -3.83 5.70
CA THR A 36 -12.78 -4.03 5.65
C THR A 36 -13.18 -5.08 6.67
N LYS A 37 -14.21 -4.81 7.46
CA LYS A 37 -14.77 -5.81 8.38
C LYS A 37 -15.38 -6.96 7.58
N PHE A 38 -15.11 -8.19 8.02
CA PHE A 38 -15.66 -9.41 7.44
C PHE A 38 -16.25 -10.29 8.55
N GLY A 39 -17.56 -10.17 8.76
CA GLY A 39 -18.23 -10.83 9.88
C GLY A 39 -17.82 -10.23 11.25
N GLU A 40 -18.07 -11.00 12.33
CA GLU A 40 -17.88 -10.50 13.69
C GLU A 40 -16.41 -10.45 14.14
N ASN A 41 -15.60 -11.44 13.72
CA ASN A 41 -14.25 -11.67 14.22
C ASN A 41 -13.21 -11.81 13.10
N SER A 42 -13.44 -11.19 11.95
CA SER A 42 -12.51 -11.24 10.83
C SER A 42 -12.38 -9.87 10.17
N LEU A 43 -11.21 -9.62 9.59
CA LEU A 43 -10.91 -8.46 8.75
C LEU A 43 -10.39 -8.94 7.39
N VAL A 44 -10.73 -8.23 6.34
CA VAL A 44 -9.98 -8.24 5.10
C VAL A 44 -8.99 -7.08 5.16
N VAL A 45 -7.71 -7.41 5.08
CA VAL A 45 -6.62 -6.43 5.06
C VAL A 45 -6.17 -6.29 3.61
N HIS A 46 -6.39 -5.13 3.05
CA HIS A 46 -5.98 -4.77 1.70
C HIS A 46 -4.57 -4.19 1.76
N THR A 47 -3.64 -4.81 1.06
CA THR A 47 -2.22 -4.49 1.20
C THR A 47 -1.53 -4.31 -0.14
N LEU A 48 -0.39 -3.65 -0.13
CA LEU A 48 0.68 -3.85 -1.08
C LEU A 48 1.69 -4.81 -0.45
N SER A 49 1.87 -5.98 -1.02
CA SER A 49 2.79 -6.99 -0.51
C SER A 49 4.00 -7.15 -1.44
N LYS A 50 5.11 -7.51 -0.84
CA LYS A 50 6.39 -7.64 -1.56
C LYS A 50 6.37 -8.73 -2.62
N GLU A 51 5.75 -9.88 -2.32
CA GLU A 51 5.73 -11.03 -3.21
C GLU A 51 4.45 -11.17 -4.03
N TYR A 52 3.35 -10.57 -3.56
CA TYR A 52 2.03 -10.75 -4.18
C TYR A 52 1.48 -9.48 -4.83
N GLY A 53 2.24 -8.35 -4.77
CA GLY A 53 1.77 -7.06 -5.24
C GLY A 53 0.55 -6.57 -4.46
N ARG A 54 -0.38 -5.89 -5.13
CA ARG A 54 -1.65 -5.47 -4.53
C ARG A 54 -2.51 -6.70 -4.25
N ARG A 55 -2.68 -7.05 -2.96
CA ARG A 55 -3.40 -8.25 -2.55
C ARG A 55 -4.21 -8.04 -1.28
N SER A 56 -5.37 -8.70 -1.22
CA SER A 56 -6.23 -8.72 -0.04
C SER A 56 -6.10 -10.05 0.70
N PHE A 57 -5.98 -9.98 2.02
CA PHE A 57 -5.81 -11.14 2.88
C PHE A 57 -6.91 -11.20 3.94
N LEU A 58 -7.43 -12.39 4.19
CA LEU A 58 -8.37 -12.65 5.27
C LEU A 58 -7.60 -12.92 6.57
N LEU A 59 -7.80 -12.05 7.54
CA LEU A 59 -7.32 -12.24 8.91
C LEU A 59 -8.49 -12.69 9.79
N ARG A 60 -8.36 -13.87 10.42
CA ARG A 60 -9.37 -14.43 11.31
C ARG A 60 -8.96 -14.29 12.77
N GLY A 61 -9.96 -14.27 13.67
CA GLY A 61 -9.71 -14.20 15.11
C GLY A 61 -9.28 -12.84 15.62
N VAL A 62 -9.66 -11.76 14.92
CA VAL A 62 -9.42 -10.38 15.36
C VAL A 62 -10.42 -10.04 16.46
N GLY A 63 -10.04 -10.27 17.72
CA GLY A 63 -10.84 -9.86 18.88
C GLY A 63 -10.81 -8.35 19.08
N LYS A 64 -11.80 -7.82 19.83
CA LYS A 64 -11.89 -6.37 20.16
C LYS A 64 -10.63 -5.80 20.85
N LYS A 65 -9.76 -6.65 21.38
CA LYS A 65 -8.49 -6.28 22.05
C LYS A 65 -7.24 -6.46 21.17
N SER A 66 -7.36 -7.04 19.98
CA SER A 66 -6.20 -7.21 19.09
C SER A 66 -5.84 -5.86 18.49
N GLY A 67 -4.60 -5.46 18.67
CA GLY A 67 -4.05 -4.16 18.32
C GLY A 67 -4.50 -3.57 16.98
N MET A 68 -5.62 -2.85 16.98
CA MET A 68 -6.13 -2.13 15.80
C MET A 68 -5.08 -1.16 15.23
N SER A 69 -4.08 -0.80 16.03
CA SER A 69 -2.94 0.01 15.60
C SER A 69 -2.11 -0.63 14.48
N LEU A 70 -2.11 -1.96 14.38
CA LEU A 70 -1.45 -2.67 13.27
C LEU A 70 -2.08 -2.38 11.90
N PHE A 71 -3.36 -1.99 11.91
CA PHE A 71 -4.13 -1.79 10.67
C PHE A 71 -4.30 -0.33 10.30
N LEU A 72 -3.53 0.56 10.90
CA LEU A 72 -3.48 1.96 10.48
C LEU A 72 -2.88 2.08 9.07
N PRO A 73 -3.31 3.08 8.29
CA PRO A 73 -2.79 3.29 6.94
C PRO A 73 -1.27 3.35 6.89
N LEU A 74 -0.69 2.74 5.87
CA LEU A 74 0.74 2.62 5.59
C LEU A 74 1.57 1.98 6.72
N THR A 75 0.95 1.22 7.64
CA THR A 75 1.71 0.41 8.60
C THR A 75 2.49 -0.68 7.85
N LEU A 76 3.77 -0.83 8.20
CA LEU A 76 4.66 -1.85 7.67
C LEU A 76 4.56 -3.11 8.53
N LEU A 77 4.10 -4.20 7.93
CA LEU A 77 3.86 -5.47 8.60
C LEU A 77 4.66 -6.59 7.94
N GLU A 78 4.82 -7.67 8.68
CA GLU A 78 5.16 -8.98 8.13
C GLU A 78 4.21 -10.04 8.69
N GLY A 79 4.00 -11.12 7.96
CA GLY A 79 3.11 -12.20 8.38
C GLY A 79 3.17 -13.40 7.47
N ASP A 80 2.58 -14.49 7.95
CA ASP A 80 2.56 -15.77 7.27
C ASP A 80 1.30 -15.91 6.42
N VAL A 81 1.47 -15.91 5.11
CA VAL A 81 0.41 -16.09 4.12
C VAL A 81 0.22 -17.56 3.82
N THR A 82 -1.02 -18.00 3.86
CA THR A 82 -1.42 -19.33 3.40
C THR A 82 -2.29 -19.18 2.16
N GLU A 83 -1.80 -19.70 1.05
CA GLU A 83 -2.54 -19.73 -0.20
C GLU A 83 -3.60 -20.82 -0.17
N SER A 84 -4.73 -20.58 -0.80
CA SER A 84 -5.81 -21.54 -0.92
C SER A 84 -6.09 -21.84 -2.40
N SER A 85 -6.04 -23.10 -2.77
CA SER A 85 -6.46 -23.53 -4.11
C SER A 85 -7.97 -23.43 -4.35
N LYS A 86 -8.76 -23.25 -3.26
CA LYS A 86 -10.22 -23.20 -3.30
C LYS A 86 -10.81 -21.81 -3.15
N SER A 87 -9.99 -20.79 -2.90
CA SER A 87 -10.43 -19.42 -2.65
C SER A 87 -9.47 -18.42 -3.28
N THR A 88 -10.01 -17.38 -3.86
CA THR A 88 -9.24 -16.23 -4.38
C THR A 88 -8.68 -15.37 -3.25
N LEU A 89 -9.23 -15.51 -2.04
CA LEU A 89 -8.81 -14.77 -0.86
C LEU A 89 -7.88 -15.65 -0.01
N TYR A 90 -6.62 -15.26 0.07
CA TYR A 90 -5.60 -15.91 0.90
C TYR A 90 -5.80 -15.55 2.37
N THR A 91 -5.35 -16.41 3.27
CA THR A 91 -5.37 -16.13 4.72
C THR A 91 -3.99 -15.69 5.18
N ILE A 92 -3.98 -14.79 6.17
CA ILE A 92 -2.74 -14.32 6.81
C ILE A 92 -2.83 -14.52 8.33
N LYS A 93 -1.67 -14.84 8.93
CA LYS A 93 -1.52 -15.06 10.38
C LYS A 93 -0.22 -14.43 10.86
N GLY A 94 -0.08 -14.31 12.20
CA GLY A 94 1.18 -13.91 12.82
C GLY A 94 1.63 -12.51 12.44
N LEU A 95 0.68 -11.59 12.14
CA LEU A 95 1.02 -10.21 11.77
C LEU A 95 1.76 -9.51 12.89
N VAL A 96 2.95 -9.00 12.56
CA VAL A 96 3.76 -8.15 13.45
C VAL A 96 4.19 -6.87 12.73
N SER A 97 4.36 -5.81 13.50
CA SER A 97 4.86 -4.54 12.96
C SER A 97 6.37 -4.61 12.78
N ARG A 98 6.87 -4.23 11.60
CA ARG A 98 8.30 -4.14 11.29
C ARG A 98 8.92 -2.83 11.77
N HIS A 99 8.12 -1.76 11.81
CA HIS A 99 8.56 -0.43 12.21
C HIS A 99 7.49 0.27 13.03
N PRO A 100 7.82 0.91 14.15
CA PRO A 100 6.83 1.60 14.99
C PRO A 100 6.29 2.89 14.36
N LEU A 101 6.98 3.46 13.37
CA LEU A 101 6.64 4.69 12.64
C LEU A 101 6.25 5.84 13.59
N MET A 102 7.09 6.10 14.59
CA MET A 102 6.79 7.07 15.67
C MET A 102 6.68 8.51 15.16
N GLY A 103 7.46 8.89 14.14
CA GLY A 103 7.38 10.21 13.53
C GLY A 103 6.02 10.44 12.85
N ILE A 104 5.46 9.41 12.21
CA ILE A 104 4.12 9.45 11.64
C ILE A 104 3.08 9.41 12.76
N ARG A 105 3.16 8.46 13.70
CA ARG A 105 2.12 8.23 14.73
C ARG A 105 1.95 9.39 15.71
N ASN A 106 3.01 10.15 15.95
CA ASN A 106 2.99 11.31 16.84
C ASN A 106 2.61 12.63 16.13
N SER A 107 2.38 12.63 14.83
CA SER A 107 2.01 13.83 14.06
C SER A 107 0.64 13.65 13.40
N ILE A 108 -0.31 14.51 13.76
CA ILE A 108 -1.63 14.52 13.12
C ILE A 108 -1.51 14.79 11.61
N TYR A 109 -0.62 15.68 11.20
CA TYR A 109 -0.38 16.01 9.80
C TYR A 109 0.12 14.81 9.00
N LYS A 110 1.12 14.11 9.50
CA LYS A 110 1.66 12.91 8.84
C LYS A 110 0.67 11.76 8.84
N ASN A 111 -0.08 11.54 9.94
CA ASN A 111 -1.14 10.54 9.97
C ASN A 111 -2.20 10.81 8.89
N THR A 112 -2.65 12.06 8.77
CA THR A 112 -3.62 12.43 7.72
C THR A 112 -3.05 12.24 6.32
N MET A 113 -1.78 12.58 6.14
CA MET A 113 -1.09 12.33 4.87
C MET A 113 -1.01 10.84 4.55
N THR A 114 -0.70 9.97 5.53
CA THR A 114 -0.71 8.52 5.30
C THR A 114 -2.10 7.96 4.97
N MET A 115 -3.17 8.52 5.54
CA MET A 115 -4.54 8.16 5.15
C MET A 115 -4.81 8.48 3.68
N PHE A 116 -4.40 9.66 3.26
CA PHE A 116 -4.56 10.10 1.88
C PHE A 116 -3.76 9.22 0.91
N LEU A 117 -2.47 9.02 1.15
CA LEU A 117 -1.60 8.22 0.29
C LEU A 117 -2.03 6.76 0.21
N ALA A 118 -2.45 6.17 1.34
CA ALA A 118 -2.97 4.81 1.37
C ALA A 118 -4.26 4.66 0.56
N GLU A 119 -5.18 5.64 0.67
CA GLU A 119 -6.42 5.63 -0.12
C GLU A 119 -6.14 5.76 -1.62
N VAL A 120 -5.22 6.64 -2.02
CA VAL A 120 -4.80 6.77 -3.42
C VAL A 120 -4.26 5.43 -3.94
N MET A 121 -3.29 4.83 -3.24
CA MET A 121 -2.71 3.55 -3.64
C MET A 121 -3.76 2.44 -3.68
N PHE A 122 -4.69 2.41 -2.72
CA PHE A 122 -5.78 1.45 -2.71
C PHE A 122 -6.67 1.55 -3.95
N ARG A 123 -6.88 2.76 -4.49
CA ARG A 123 -7.72 3.01 -5.66
C ARG A 123 -7.03 2.73 -6.98
N VAL A 124 -5.75 3.11 -7.09
CA VAL A 124 -5.03 3.04 -8.37
C VAL A 124 -4.36 1.68 -8.62
N LEU A 125 -3.93 0.98 -7.56
CA LEU A 125 -3.29 -0.33 -7.69
C LEU A 125 -4.34 -1.42 -7.93
N LYS A 126 -4.18 -2.18 -9.00
CA LYS A 126 -5.13 -3.24 -9.37
C LYS A 126 -4.88 -4.50 -8.54
N GLU A 127 -5.94 -5.09 -8.00
CA GLU A 127 -5.90 -6.33 -7.21
C GLU A 127 -5.28 -7.48 -8.03
N GLY A 128 -4.31 -8.18 -7.44
CA GLY A 128 -3.62 -9.30 -8.07
C GLY A 128 -2.52 -8.92 -9.07
N VAL A 129 -2.26 -7.62 -9.28
CA VAL A 129 -1.16 -7.17 -10.12
C VAL A 129 0.09 -6.97 -9.28
N TYR A 130 1.20 -7.52 -9.77
CA TYR A 130 2.53 -7.33 -9.20
C TYR A 130 3.31 -6.34 -10.07
N GLU A 131 3.73 -5.26 -9.47
CA GLU A 131 4.58 -4.25 -10.11
C GLU A 131 5.95 -4.26 -9.45
N GLN A 132 6.96 -4.57 -10.27
CA GLN A 132 8.34 -4.70 -9.77
C GLN A 132 8.84 -3.39 -9.17
N GLY A 133 9.37 -3.45 -7.94
CA GLY A 133 9.93 -2.29 -7.25
C GLY A 133 8.92 -1.38 -6.55
N MET A 134 7.60 -1.57 -6.78
CA MET A 134 6.55 -0.75 -6.17
C MET A 134 6.56 -0.87 -4.64
N TYR A 135 6.74 -2.08 -4.10
CA TYR A 135 6.79 -2.30 -2.65
C TYR A 135 7.97 -1.55 -2.02
N GLU A 136 9.17 -1.74 -2.54
CA GLU A 136 10.40 -1.15 -2.04
C GLU A 136 10.38 0.39 -2.13
N TRP A 137 9.85 0.91 -3.24
CA TRP A 137 9.65 2.35 -3.41
C TRP A 137 8.69 2.90 -2.36
N CYS A 138 7.55 2.25 -2.14
CA CYS A 138 6.55 2.68 -1.18
C CYS A 138 7.09 2.60 0.26
N GLU A 139 7.74 1.50 0.65
CA GLU A 139 8.38 1.34 1.97
C GLU A 139 9.41 2.45 2.22
N LYS A 140 10.29 2.73 1.25
CA LYS A 140 11.27 3.82 1.34
C LYS A 140 10.60 5.16 1.60
N ASN A 141 9.53 5.48 0.89
CA ASN A 141 8.80 6.74 1.07
C ASN A 141 8.10 6.83 2.42
N ILE A 142 7.55 5.73 2.95
CA ILE A 142 6.95 5.69 4.29
C ILE A 142 8.02 5.96 5.36
N LEU A 143 9.17 5.31 5.29
CA LEU A 143 10.27 5.52 6.23
C LEU A 143 10.83 6.94 6.14
N LEU A 144 10.88 7.52 4.94
CA LEU A 144 11.30 8.90 4.73
C LEU A 144 10.30 9.89 5.35
N LEU A 145 8.99 9.68 5.18
CA LEU A 145 7.97 10.49 5.83
C LEU A 145 8.03 10.36 7.36
N ASP A 146 8.33 9.18 7.88
CA ASP A 146 8.51 8.98 9.32
C ASP A 146 9.70 9.78 9.85
N ALA A 147 10.81 9.75 9.15
CA ALA A 147 12.09 10.35 9.57
C ALA A 147 12.13 11.87 9.47
N ILE A 148 11.52 12.48 8.43
CA ILE A 148 11.55 13.93 8.21
C ILE A 148 10.88 14.68 9.36
N GLN A 149 11.53 15.73 9.91
CA GLN A 149 10.99 16.45 11.08
C GLN A 149 10.24 17.72 10.70
N THR A 150 10.70 18.44 9.68
CA THR A 150 10.17 19.73 9.20
C THR A 150 9.96 19.70 7.70
N ASP A 151 9.26 20.70 7.18
CA ASP A 151 9.14 20.97 5.74
C ASP A 151 8.57 19.80 4.91
N PHE A 152 7.68 19.02 5.49
CA PHE A 152 7.05 17.87 4.81
C PHE A 152 5.70 18.18 4.16
N SER A 153 5.24 19.43 4.17
CA SER A 153 3.92 19.81 3.66
C SER A 153 3.73 19.46 2.19
N ASN A 154 4.80 19.47 1.41
CA ASN A 154 4.79 19.15 -0.02
C ASN A 154 4.98 17.66 -0.34
N PHE A 155 5.18 16.82 0.68
CA PHE A 155 5.52 15.41 0.50
C PHE A 155 4.52 14.66 -0.41
N HIS A 156 3.24 14.89 -0.22
CA HIS A 156 2.20 14.21 -1.00
C HIS A 156 2.23 14.57 -2.49
N ILE A 157 2.58 15.80 -2.86
CA ILE A 157 2.74 16.19 -4.28
C ILE A 157 3.87 15.36 -4.92
N ARG A 158 5.03 15.36 -4.27
CA ARG A 158 6.18 14.57 -4.75
C ARG A 158 5.85 13.09 -4.85
N PHE A 159 5.19 12.53 -3.82
CA PHE A 159 4.77 11.15 -3.81
C PHE A 159 3.84 10.80 -4.98
N LEU A 160 2.84 11.65 -5.29
CA LEU A 160 1.91 11.42 -6.40
C LEU A 160 2.62 11.43 -7.75
N LEU A 161 3.55 12.35 -7.97
CA LEU A 161 4.35 12.41 -9.21
C LEU A 161 5.23 11.17 -9.36
N GLU A 162 5.89 10.74 -8.30
CA GLU A 162 6.69 9.53 -8.30
C GLU A 162 5.82 8.27 -8.46
N LEU A 163 4.62 8.22 -7.86
CA LEU A 163 3.67 7.13 -8.04
C LEU A 163 3.27 7.00 -9.51
N ALA A 164 3.01 8.11 -10.21
CA ALA A 164 2.73 8.08 -11.64
C ALA A 164 3.87 7.43 -12.43
N VAL A 165 5.13 7.73 -12.08
CA VAL A 165 6.30 7.10 -12.68
C VAL A 165 6.37 5.60 -12.35
N GLN A 166 6.10 5.21 -11.11
CA GLN A 166 6.08 3.79 -10.70
C GLN A 166 4.98 2.99 -11.40
N LEU A 167 3.86 3.65 -11.74
CA LEU A 167 2.78 3.06 -12.54
C LEU A 167 3.12 2.98 -14.05
N GLY A 168 4.31 3.41 -14.44
CA GLY A 168 4.79 3.35 -15.83
C GLY A 168 4.42 4.56 -16.67
N PHE A 169 3.83 5.59 -16.09
CA PHE A 169 3.52 6.84 -16.78
C PHE A 169 4.76 7.75 -16.79
N ARG A 170 4.86 8.56 -17.82
CA ARG A 170 5.92 9.58 -17.92
C ARG A 170 5.27 10.95 -17.91
N PRO A 171 5.16 11.60 -16.74
CA PRO A 171 4.57 12.92 -16.62
C PRO A 171 5.48 13.98 -17.29
N GLU A 172 5.64 13.88 -18.60
CA GLU A 172 6.35 14.88 -19.43
C GLU A 172 5.44 16.08 -19.71
N THR A 173 6.03 17.18 -20.22
CA THR A 173 5.32 18.43 -20.46
C THR A 173 4.02 18.23 -21.25
N THR A 174 4.08 17.46 -22.32
CA THR A 174 2.93 17.24 -23.23
C THR A 174 1.79 16.48 -22.56
N ASP A 175 2.11 15.55 -21.66
CA ASP A 175 1.13 14.68 -21.02
C ASP A 175 0.52 15.32 -19.77
N LEU A 176 1.32 16.08 -19.02
CA LEU A 176 0.91 16.64 -17.73
C LEU A 176 0.24 18.01 -17.86
N MET A 177 0.69 18.83 -18.81
CA MET A 177 0.21 20.21 -18.99
C MET A 177 -1.32 20.33 -19.17
N PRO A 178 -2.02 19.43 -19.86
CA PRO A 178 -3.48 19.48 -19.97
C PRO A 178 -4.22 19.38 -18.62
N PHE A 179 -3.56 18.83 -17.59
CA PHE A 179 -4.13 18.63 -16.25
C PHE A 179 -3.75 19.74 -15.29
N VAL A 180 -2.49 20.19 -15.31
CA VAL A 180 -1.93 21.15 -14.34
C VAL A 180 -1.91 22.60 -14.84
N GLY A 181 -2.13 22.84 -16.12
CA GLY A 181 -2.26 24.17 -16.68
C GLY A 181 -1.17 25.15 -16.22
N ASP A 182 -1.60 26.27 -15.63
CA ASP A 182 -0.72 27.35 -15.14
C ASP A 182 0.21 26.90 -13.99
N HIS A 183 -0.09 25.80 -13.30
CA HIS A 183 0.78 25.24 -12.26
C HIS A 183 1.96 24.44 -12.81
N TYR A 184 2.04 24.22 -14.12
CA TYR A 184 3.10 23.42 -14.72
C TYR A 184 4.52 23.83 -14.31
N PRO A 185 4.90 25.12 -14.27
CA PRO A 185 6.23 25.55 -13.84
C PRO A 185 6.59 25.12 -12.41
N ILE A 186 5.58 25.06 -11.51
CA ILE A 186 5.75 24.60 -10.13
C ILE A 186 5.90 23.11 -10.11
N VAL A 187 5.03 22.37 -10.80
CA VAL A 187 5.08 20.91 -10.88
C VAL A 187 6.40 20.43 -11.49
N GLN A 188 6.93 21.16 -12.48
CA GLN A 188 8.23 20.88 -13.07
C GLN A 188 9.37 20.97 -12.04
N GLN A 189 9.30 21.88 -11.07
CA GLN A 189 10.28 21.95 -9.98
C GLN A 189 10.24 20.70 -9.14
N PHE A 190 9.06 20.18 -8.77
CA PHE A 190 8.93 18.91 -8.03
C PHE A 190 9.51 17.73 -8.80
N MET A 191 9.48 17.72 -10.10
CA MET A 191 10.02 16.64 -10.93
C MET A 191 11.54 16.73 -11.09
N SER A 192 12.10 17.93 -11.17
CA SER A 192 13.52 18.18 -11.49
C SER A 192 14.41 18.31 -10.26
N LEU A 193 13.89 18.84 -9.15
CA LEU A 193 14.67 19.07 -7.94
C LEU A 193 14.93 17.77 -7.16
N PRO A 194 16.08 17.67 -6.46
CA PRO A 194 16.28 16.66 -5.44
C PRO A 194 15.16 16.68 -4.39
N PHE A 195 14.88 15.53 -3.76
CA PHE A 195 13.78 15.42 -2.80
C PHE A 195 13.79 16.52 -1.73
N ALA A 196 14.93 16.73 -1.07
CA ALA A 196 15.04 17.72 0.02
C ALA A 196 14.71 19.15 -0.46
N GLU A 197 15.15 19.53 -1.65
CA GLU A 197 14.88 20.84 -2.23
C GLU A 197 13.41 20.98 -2.66
N SER A 198 12.81 19.92 -3.18
CA SER A 198 11.39 19.93 -3.54
C SER A 198 10.46 20.13 -2.34
N MET A 199 10.87 19.70 -1.14
CA MET A 199 10.12 19.96 0.09
C MET A 199 10.07 21.45 0.46
N LEU A 200 11.08 22.24 0.03
CA LEU A 200 11.22 23.66 0.32
C LEU A 200 10.54 24.58 -0.71
N VAL A 201 9.97 24.04 -1.78
CA VAL A 201 9.22 24.82 -2.76
C VAL A 201 8.09 25.58 -2.04
N PRO A 202 8.07 26.94 -2.12
CA PRO A 202 7.10 27.72 -1.37
C PRO A 202 5.71 27.59 -2.01
N LEU A 203 4.78 26.98 -1.28
CA LEU A 203 3.37 26.85 -1.67
C LEU A 203 2.44 27.23 -0.51
N ASN A 204 1.42 28.00 -0.81
CA ASN A 204 0.29 28.13 0.10
C ASN A 204 -0.61 26.88 0.05
N GLY A 205 -1.50 26.72 1.03
CA GLY A 205 -2.37 25.56 1.15
C GLY A 205 -3.30 25.36 -0.05
N SER A 206 -3.87 26.45 -0.61
CA SER A 206 -4.80 26.38 -1.75
C SER A 206 -4.10 25.81 -2.97
N VAL A 207 -2.99 26.44 -3.40
CA VAL A 207 -2.22 26.00 -4.57
C VAL A 207 -1.71 24.56 -4.42
N ARG A 208 -1.27 24.20 -3.21
CA ARG A 208 -0.84 22.82 -2.91
C ARG A 208 -1.97 21.82 -3.14
N ASN A 209 -3.16 22.13 -2.69
CA ASN A 209 -4.34 21.29 -2.84
C ASN A 209 -4.80 21.18 -4.30
N GLU A 210 -4.78 22.29 -5.02
CA GLU A 210 -5.12 22.35 -6.46
C GLU A 210 -4.16 21.47 -7.27
N ILE A 211 -2.85 21.60 -7.06
CA ILE A 211 -1.83 20.77 -7.72
C ILE A 211 -2.03 19.28 -7.39
N ALA A 212 -2.33 18.94 -6.13
CA ALA A 212 -2.57 17.55 -5.76
C ALA A 212 -3.79 16.97 -6.51
N GLU A 213 -4.88 17.73 -6.66
CA GLU A 213 -6.05 17.30 -7.44
C GLU A 213 -5.77 17.15 -8.92
N GLU A 214 -4.99 18.06 -9.47
CA GLU A 214 -4.59 18.04 -10.88
C GLU A 214 -3.77 16.79 -11.21
N ILE A 215 -2.81 16.44 -10.34
CA ILE A 215 -2.02 15.22 -10.48
C ILE A 215 -2.90 13.97 -10.27
N LEU A 216 -3.86 14.00 -9.35
CA LEU A 216 -4.81 12.88 -9.18
C LEU A 216 -5.65 12.69 -10.44
N ARG A 217 -6.14 13.75 -11.10
CA ARG A 217 -6.86 13.64 -12.38
C ARG A 217 -5.97 13.07 -13.49
N TYR A 218 -4.69 13.43 -13.52
CA TYR A 218 -3.72 12.83 -14.43
C TYR A 218 -3.58 11.32 -14.20
N ILE A 219 -3.41 10.90 -12.94
CA ILE A 219 -3.31 9.47 -12.58
C ILE A 219 -4.62 8.74 -12.91
N GLU A 220 -5.77 9.31 -12.60
CA GLU A 220 -7.08 8.76 -12.90
C GLU A 220 -7.27 8.49 -14.39
N PHE A 221 -6.93 9.46 -15.22
CA PHE A 221 -7.00 9.36 -16.68
C PHE A 221 -6.16 8.20 -17.22
N HIS A 222 -4.94 8.04 -16.72
CA HIS A 222 -4.02 7.01 -17.22
C HIS A 222 -4.26 5.61 -16.63
N THR A 223 -4.85 5.51 -15.42
CA THR A 223 -5.14 4.21 -14.80
C THR A 223 -6.52 3.67 -15.13
N ASP A 224 -7.36 4.47 -15.78
CA ASP A 224 -8.80 4.17 -15.99
C ASP A 224 -9.49 3.78 -14.66
N SER A 225 -9.11 4.43 -13.59
CA SER A 225 -9.59 4.17 -12.23
C SER A 225 -10.27 5.41 -11.68
N ALA A 226 -11.53 5.31 -11.27
CA ALA A 226 -12.20 6.42 -10.59
C ALA A 226 -11.52 6.71 -9.23
N VAL A 227 -10.73 7.78 -9.17
CA VAL A 227 -9.95 8.17 -7.99
C VAL A 227 -10.79 9.14 -7.12
N ASN A 228 -11.89 8.66 -6.57
CA ASN A 228 -12.65 9.43 -5.59
C ASN A 228 -12.00 9.30 -4.21
N ILE A 229 -11.19 10.27 -3.82
CA ILE A 229 -10.40 10.28 -2.58
C ILE A 229 -11.11 11.11 -1.51
N ASN A 230 -11.68 10.43 -0.53
CA ASN A 230 -12.41 11.08 0.58
C ASN A 230 -11.46 11.78 1.56
N SER A 231 -10.28 11.20 1.81
CA SER A 231 -9.27 11.73 2.73
C SER A 231 -8.62 13.02 2.24
N LEU A 232 -8.75 13.36 0.95
CA LEU A 232 -8.25 14.63 0.41
C LEU A 232 -8.91 15.85 1.08
N LYS A 233 -10.19 15.75 1.46
CA LYS A 233 -10.91 16.81 2.18
C LYS A 233 -10.27 17.09 3.54
N VAL A 234 -9.95 16.02 4.27
CA VAL A 234 -9.31 16.12 5.59
C VAL A 234 -7.88 16.68 5.47
N LEU A 235 -7.15 16.25 4.43
CA LEU A 235 -5.81 16.76 4.13
C LEU A 235 -5.85 18.28 3.88
N ARG A 236 -6.82 18.75 3.11
CA ARG A 236 -7.01 20.18 2.82
C ARG A 236 -7.23 21.02 4.07
N GLU A 237 -8.11 20.57 4.95
CA GLU A 237 -8.44 21.28 6.19
C GLU A 237 -7.23 21.44 7.10
N LEU A 238 -6.32 20.46 7.12
CA LEU A 238 -5.14 20.50 7.99
C LEU A 238 -3.96 21.28 7.39
N PHE A 239 -3.86 21.38 6.07
CA PHE A 239 -2.76 22.07 5.39
C PHE A 239 -3.20 23.38 4.71
N ALA A 240 -4.38 23.92 5.10
CA ALA A 240 -4.91 25.17 4.61
C ALA A 240 -4.05 26.39 5.01
#